data_8a351f197128487a8d3169802ac98f93
#
_entry.id   8a351f197128487a8d3169802ac98f93
#
_cell.length_a   1.000
_cell.length_b   1.000
_cell.length_c   1.000
_cell.angle_alpha   90.00
_cell.angle_beta   90.00
_cell.angle_gamma   90.00
#
_symmetry.space_group_name_H-M   'P 1'
#
loop_
_entity.id
_entity.type
_entity.pdbx_description
1 polymer ?
#
loop_
_entity_poly.entity_id
_entity_poly.type
_entity_poly.pdbx_seq_one_letter_code
_entity_poly.pdbx_strand_id
1 'polypeptide(L)'
;MLSDFLILTVLDCALGVHSASNQHNERRYEFYWGYKSHVLVDCISGLPLYELTTPGNIADSSVAAEILAAADQTVSLKECTFLADKGYDVKSIYNTVKTVYEGETFIPLNPRGTKASKTLPAGNPVCEAGFAMHKDGKTTNNGRTRQKYCCPFRQSKSGVCPCSHKNWNNGKKNRGCTKYKTLPDDYRLSIDRSCLYFKRTYALRTECERYYSRFKSTGQEQL
;
A
#
# COMPACT_ATOMS: atom_id res chain seq x y z
N MET A 1 40.49 18.88 -14.11
CA MET A 1 39.48 18.84 -13.03
C MET A 1 38.05 18.51 -13.51
N LEU A 2 37.84 18.18 -14.79
CA LEU A 2 36.52 17.76 -15.34
C LEU A 2 36.43 16.24 -15.60
N SER A 3 37.58 15.51 -15.54
CA SER A 3 37.61 14.06 -15.80
C SER A 3 37.15 13.20 -14.62
N ASP A 4 37.36 13.66 -13.39
CA ASP A 4 37.05 12.86 -12.20
C ASP A 4 35.53 12.81 -11.85
N PHE A 5 34.82 13.84 -12.27
CA PHE A 5 33.36 13.90 -12.03
C PHE A 5 32.56 12.96 -12.93
N LEU A 6 33.01 12.71 -14.13
CA LEU A 6 32.34 11.81 -15.09
C LEU A 6 32.59 10.33 -14.75
N ILE A 7 33.68 10.00 -14.13
CA ILE A 7 34.04 8.62 -13.76
C ILE A 7 33.23 8.15 -12.53
N LEU A 8 32.98 9.02 -11.56
CA LEU A 8 32.20 8.70 -10.37
C LEU A 8 30.72 8.45 -10.69
N THR A 9 30.14 9.17 -11.64
CA THR A 9 28.74 8.99 -12.04
C THR A 9 28.46 7.68 -12.77
N VAL A 10 29.47 7.13 -13.48
CA VAL A 10 29.29 5.87 -14.21
C VAL A 10 29.46 4.64 -13.29
N LEU A 11 30.18 4.78 -12.18
CA LEU A 11 30.42 3.67 -11.24
C LEU A 11 29.20 3.32 -10.38
N ASP A 12 28.22 4.22 -10.21
CA ASP A 12 27.03 4.02 -9.40
C ASP A 12 25.84 3.45 -10.20
N CYS A 13 25.99 3.31 -11.51
CA CYS A 13 24.98 2.73 -12.37
C CYS A 13 24.75 1.26 -12.02
N ALA A 14 23.50 0.84 -11.90
CA ALA A 14 23.16 -0.53 -11.52
C ALA A 14 22.06 -1.13 -12.40
N LEU A 15 22.03 -2.47 -12.44
CA LEU A 15 21.00 -3.22 -13.15
C LEU A 15 19.65 -3.04 -12.46
N GLY A 16 18.74 -2.34 -13.09
CA GLY A 16 17.34 -2.21 -12.67
C GLY A 16 16.41 -3.18 -13.40
N VAL A 17 15.21 -3.34 -12.85
CA VAL A 17 14.16 -4.18 -13.42
C VAL A 17 12.86 -3.43 -13.42
N HIS A 18 12.26 -3.25 -14.60
CA HIS A 18 10.84 -2.89 -14.73
C HIS A 18 9.98 -4.14 -14.80
N SER A 19 8.88 -4.17 -14.07
CA SER A 19 7.90 -5.23 -14.18
C SER A 19 6.52 -4.63 -14.41
N ALA A 20 5.88 -5.02 -15.51
CA ALA A 20 4.51 -4.67 -15.82
C ALA A 20 3.66 -5.94 -15.85
N SER A 21 2.42 -5.84 -15.38
CA SER A 21 1.42 -6.89 -15.56
C SER A 21 0.44 -6.46 -16.64
N ASN A 22 0.17 -7.32 -17.62
CA ASN A 22 -0.88 -7.08 -18.59
C ASN A 22 -2.28 -7.38 -18.00
N GLN A 23 -3.33 -7.16 -18.79
CA GLN A 23 -4.71 -7.46 -18.42
C GLN A 23 -4.98 -8.93 -18.05
N HIS A 24 -4.10 -9.86 -18.47
CA HIS A 24 -4.17 -11.30 -18.18
C HIS A 24 -3.32 -11.71 -16.97
N ASN A 25 -2.81 -10.75 -16.19
CA ASN A 25 -1.88 -10.97 -15.07
C ASN A 25 -0.54 -11.63 -15.43
N GLU A 26 -0.16 -11.62 -16.68
CA GLU A 26 1.16 -12.05 -17.11
C GLU A 26 2.17 -10.95 -16.80
N ARG A 27 3.26 -11.32 -16.13
CA ARG A 27 4.32 -10.37 -15.79
C ARG A 27 5.37 -10.34 -16.88
N ARG A 28 5.60 -9.16 -17.42
CA ARG A 28 6.72 -8.88 -18.30
C ARG A 28 7.81 -8.19 -17.48
N TYR A 29 9.05 -8.64 -17.65
CA TYR A 29 10.23 -8.06 -17.01
C TYR A 29 11.10 -7.44 -18.09
N GLU A 30 11.54 -6.22 -17.84
CA GLU A 30 12.46 -5.48 -18.67
C GLU A 30 13.66 -5.08 -17.81
N PHE A 31 14.87 -5.48 -18.24
CA PHE A 31 16.11 -5.19 -17.53
C PHE A 31 16.79 -4.02 -18.21
N TYR A 32 17.31 -3.10 -17.40
CA TYR A 32 18.04 -1.94 -17.89
C TYR A 32 19.23 -1.63 -16.99
N TRP A 33 20.28 -1.08 -17.54
CA TRP A 33 21.36 -0.47 -16.80
C TRP A 33 21.09 1.03 -16.70
N GLY A 34 21.12 1.59 -15.50
CA GLY A 34 20.87 3.02 -15.36
C GLY A 34 20.47 3.43 -13.95
N TYR A 35 19.78 4.53 -13.92
CA TYR A 35 19.29 5.19 -12.72
C TYR A 35 17.76 5.15 -12.69
N LYS A 36 17.24 5.39 -11.50
CA LYS A 36 15.82 5.50 -11.26
C LYS A 36 15.52 6.86 -10.61
N SER A 37 14.59 7.60 -11.17
CA SER A 37 14.06 8.83 -10.59
C SER A 37 12.90 8.51 -9.66
N HIS A 38 12.94 9.06 -8.45
CA HIS A 38 11.90 9.00 -7.44
C HIS A 38 11.39 10.42 -7.21
N VAL A 39 10.12 10.65 -7.47
CA VAL A 39 9.54 11.99 -7.40
C VAL A 39 8.41 12.03 -6.39
N LEU A 40 8.44 13.03 -5.51
CA LEU A 40 7.30 13.40 -4.68
C LEU A 40 6.53 14.52 -5.39
N VAL A 41 5.25 14.28 -5.68
CA VAL A 41 4.39 15.21 -6.43
C VAL A 41 3.27 15.69 -5.52
N ASP A 42 3.00 16.99 -5.53
CA ASP A 42 1.79 17.53 -4.93
C ASP A 42 0.57 17.20 -5.80
N CYS A 43 -0.37 16.45 -5.23
CA CYS A 43 -1.55 15.98 -5.94
C CYS A 43 -2.57 17.07 -6.29
N ILE A 44 -2.43 18.27 -5.73
CA ILE A 44 -3.33 19.41 -5.99
C ILE A 44 -2.80 20.23 -7.16
N SER A 45 -1.54 20.64 -7.08
CA SER A 45 -0.91 21.46 -8.15
C SER A 45 -0.36 20.61 -9.30
N GLY A 46 -0.08 19.33 -9.07
CA GLY A 46 0.60 18.45 -10.01
C GLY A 46 2.09 18.78 -10.19
N LEU A 47 2.68 19.57 -9.29
CA LEU A 47 4.09 19.97 -9.33
C LEU A 47 4.96 19.04 -8.49
N PRO A 48 6.22 18.80 -8.90
CA PRO A 48 7.16 18.05 -8.09
C PRO A 48 7.59 18.87 -6.88
N LEU A 49 7.54 18.25 -5.69
CA LEU A 49 8.06 18.84 -4.45
C LEU A 49 9.52 18.48 -4.24
N TYR A 50 9.91 17.28 -4.62
CA TYR A 50 11.27 16.80 -4.52
C TYR A 50 11.53 15.65 -5.49
N GLU A 51 12.73 15.58 -6.02
CA GLU A 51 13.21 14.49 -6.87
C GLU A 51 14.55 13.95 -6.36
N LEU A 52 14.66 12.62 -6.32
CA LEU A 52 15.87 11.91 -5.97
C LEU A 52 16.20 10.87 -7.06
N THR A 53 17.41 10.94 -7.59
CA THR A 53 17.92 9.95 -8.53
C THR A 53 18.78 8.94 -7.79
N THR A 54 18.53 7.64 -8.02
CA THR A 54 19.28 6.54 -7.41
C THR A 54 19.71 5.52 -8.46
N PRO A 55 20.71 4.66 -8.16
CA PRO A 55 20.99 3.49 -9.00
C PRO A 55 19.74 2.63 -9.22
N GLY A 56 19.63 2.00 -10.41
CA GLY A 56 18.41 1.30 -10.85
C GLY A 56 17.95 0.13 -9.97
N ASN A 57 18.84 -0.43 -9.14
CA ASN A 57 18.56 -1.53 -8.21
C ASN A 57 17.96 -1.10 -6.87
N ILE A 58 17.92 0.20 -6.58
CA ILE A 58 17.40 0.71 -5.31
C ILE A 58 15.86 0.58 -5.28
N ALA A 59 15.34 0.04 -4.20
CA ALA A 59 13.89 -0.11 -4.03
C ALA A 59 13.22 1.23 -3.68
N ASP A 60 12.13 1.56 -4.34
CA ASP A 60 11.43 2.84 -4.18
C ASP A 60 11.03 3.12 -2.72
N SER A 61 10.60 2.10 -1.99
CA SER A 61 10.22 2.23 -0.58
C SER A 61 11.38 2.49 0.37
N SER A 62 12.62 2.22 -0.03
CA SER A 62 13.79 2.43 0.83
C SER A 62 14.21 3.89 0.92
N VAL A 63 13.91 4.68 -0.11
CA VAL A 63 14.26 6.11 -0.20
C VAL A 63 13.10 7.04 0.22
N ALA A 64 11.93 6.49 0.50
CA ALA A 64 10.73 7.29 0.82
C ALA A 64 10.94 8.22 2.02
N ALA A 65 11.62 7.76 3.07
CA ALA A 65 11.88 8.59 4.26
C ALA A 65 12.83 9.76 3.96
N GLU A 66 13.85 9.53 3.12
CA GLU A 66 14.78 10.54 2.68
C GLU A 66 14.10 11.62 1.82
N ILE A 67 13.27 11.18 0.87
CA ILE A 67 12.51 12.09 0.00
C ILE A 67 11.56 12.97 0.82
N LEU A 68 10.85 12.37 1.79
CA LEU A 68 9.96 13.12 2.67
C LEU A 68 10.74 14.14 3.51
N ALA A 69 11.87 13.73 4.09
CA ALA A 69 12.69 14.63 4.90
C ALA A 69 13.28 15.79 4.10
N ALA A 70 13.68 15.54 2.86
CA ALA A 70 14.21 16.58 1.97
C ALA A 70 13.11 17.54 1.50
N ALA A 71 11.94 17.03 1.15
CA ALA A 71 10.79 17.86 0.76
C ALA A 71 10.30 18.75 1.91
N ASP A 72 10.30 18.23 3.15
CA ASP A 72 9.87 18.97 4.35
C ASP A 72 10.76 20.21 4.65
N GLN A 73 11.99 20.23 4.16
CA GLN A 73 12.86 21.41 4.26
C GLN A 73 12.39 22.58 3.39
N THR A 74 11.63 22.31 2.35
CA THR A 74 11.15 23.32 1.40
C THR A 74 9.67 23.62 1.59
N VAL A 75 8.88 22.60 1.83
CA VAL A 75 7.42 22.69 2.01
C VAL A 75 7.03 21.86 3.23
N SER A 76 6.41 22.48 4.24
CA SER A 76 5.99 21.76 5.43
C SER A 76 5.05 20.60 5.08
N LEU A 77 5.44 19.40 5.46
CA LEU A 77 4.64 18.17 5.30
C LEU A 77 3.79 17.84 6.54
N LYS A 78 3.71 18.77 7.50
CA LYS A 78 2.87 18.56 8.68
C LYS A 78 1.40 18.35 8.26
N GLU A 79 0.76 17.35 8.87
CA GLU A 79 -0.63 16.95 8.58
C GLU A 79 -0.85 16.52 7.11
N CYS A 80 0.22 16.09 6.42
CA CYS A 80 0.13 15.70 5.02
C CYS A 80 -0.70 14.44 4.79
N THR A 81 -1.28 14.34 3.61
CA THR A 81 -1.90 13.11 3.08
C THR A 81 -0.92 12.44 2.13
N PHE A 82 -0.29 11.34 2.56
CA PHE A 82 0.70 10.62 1.77
C PHE A 82 0.05 9.48 0.96
N LEU A 83 0.21 9.55 -0.36
CA LEU A 83 -0.33 8.60 -1.33
C LEU A 83 0.82 7.87 -2.02
N ALA A 84 0.79 6.54 -2.03
CA ALA A 84 1.77 5.76 -2.78
C ALA A 84 1.18 4.42 -3.24
N ASP A 85 1.87 3.74 -4.15
CA ASP A 85 1.45 2.44 -4.61
C ASP A 85 1.72 1.33 -3.56
N LYS A 86 1.28 0.11 -3.85
CA LYS A 86 1.46 -1.05 -2.95
C LYS A 86 2.93 -1.43 -2.71
N GLY A 87 3.88 -0.95 -3.51
CA GLY A 87 5.32 -1.13 -3.32
C GLY A 87 5.81 -0.45 -2.06
N TYR A 88 5.20 0.67 -1.70
CA TYR A 88 5.49 1.45 -0.50
C TYR A 88 4.78 0.95 0.78
N ASP A 89 4.09 -0.19 0.74
CA ASP A 89 3.41 -0.77 1.91
C ASP A 89 4.42 -1.33 2.93
N VAL A 90 5.21 -0.47 3.55
CA VAL A 90 6.27 -0.76 4.53
C VAL A 90 5.97 -0.05 5.85
N LYS A 91 6.03 -0.76 6.98
CA LYS A 91 5.68 -0.25 8.31
C LYS A 91 6.40 1.06 8.66
N SER A 92 7.67 1.21 8.29
CA SER A 92 8.45 2.42 8.56
C SER A 92 7.81 3.65 7.94
N ILE A 93 7.35 3.59 6.69
CA ILE A 93 6.72 4.72 6.00
C ILE A 93 5.48 5.20 6.74
N TYR A 94 4.59 4.28 7.13
CA TYR A 94 3.39 4.63 7.91
C TYR A 94 3.73 5.26 9.26
N ASN A 95 4.76 4.74 9.92
CA ASN A 95 5.21 5.31 11.18
C ASN A 95 5.79 6.71 10.98
N THR A 96 6.66 6.90 9.99
CA THR A 96 7.24 8.22 9.68
C THR A 96 6.15 9.24 9.38
N VAL A 97 5.23 8.95 8.46
CA VAL A 97 4.14 9.87 8.12
C VAL A 97 3.29 10.22 9.35
N LYS A 98 2.98 9.23 10.18
CA LYS A 98 2.13 9.45 11.36
C LYS A 98 2.83 10.15 12.52
N THR A 99 4.10 9.79 12.81
CA THR A 99 4.78 10.26 14.03
C THR A 99 5.63 11.49 13.80
N VAL A 100 6.18 11.66 12.60
CA VAL A 100 7.01 12.83 12.26
C VAL A 100 6.16 13.93 11.67
N TYR A 101 5.28 13.59 10.73
CA TYR A 101 4.47 14.58 10.00
C TYR A 101 3.03 14.71 10.51
N GLU A 102 2.62 13.91 11.51
CA GLU A 102 1.24 13.89 12.02
C GLU A 102 0.19 13.63 10.92
N GLY A 103 0.63 13.05 9.80
CA GLY A 103 -0.14 12.89 8.57
C GLY A 103 -0.91 11.56 8.47
N GLU A 104 -1.64 11.41 7.38
CA GLU A 104 -2.38 10.22 7.02
C GLU A 104 -1.74 9.51 5.83
N THR A 105 -1.86 8.17 5.78
CA THR A 105 -1.24 7.35 4.73
C THR A 105 -2.28 6.55 3.96
N PHE A 106 -2.28 6.67 2.65
CA PHE A 106 -3.17 5.97 1.72
C PHE A 106 -2.35 5.10 0.76
N ILE A 107 -2.01 3.90 1.21
CA ILE A 107 -1.27 2.89 0.44
C ILE A 107 -2.08 1.59 0.44
N PRO A 108 -2.32 0.96 -0.73
CA PRO A 108 -2.94 -0.36 -0.80
C PRO A 108 -2.09 -1.42 -0.10
N LEU A 109 -2.75 -2.39 0.52
CA LEU A 109 -2.06 -3.48 1.18
C LEU A 109 -1.33 -4.36 0.15
N ASN A 110 -0.04 -4.62 0.40
CA ASN A 110 0.75 -5.55 -0.41
C ASN A 110 0.69 -6.96 0.21
N PRO A 111 0.14 -7.97 -0.46
CA PRO A 111 0.02 -9.33 0.08
C PRO A 111 1.36 -10.08 0.20
N ARG A 112 2.46 -9.58 -0.37
CA ARG A 112 3.86 -10.08 -0.25
C ARG A 112 3.99 -11.59 -0.18
N GLY A 113 3.65 -12.29 -1.28
CA GLY A 113 3.96 -13.72 -1.42
C GLY A 113 3.34 -14.66 -0.39
N THR A 114 2.54 -14.17 0.55
CA THR A 114 1.68 -15.02 1.34
C THR A 114 0.75 -15.70 0.34
N LYS A 115 0.83 -17.04 0.27
CA LYS A 115 -0.19 -17.87 -0.37
C LYS A 115 -1.51 -17.22 -0.05
N ALA A 116 -2.28 -16.86 -1.07
CA ALA A 116 -3.47 -16.04 -0.96
C ALA A 116 -4.25 -16.38 0.31
N SER A 117 -3.96 -15.70 1.39
CA SER A 117 -4.83 -15.79 2.55
C SER A 117 -6.15 -15.34 1.97
N LYS A 118 -7.21 -16.11 2.19
CA LYS A 118 -8.56 -15.80 1.74
C LYS A 118 -9.01 -14.48 2.40
N THR A 119 -8.33 -13.42 2.04
CA THR A 119 -8.48 -12.07 2.56
C THR A 119 -8.70 -11.17 1.36
N LEU A 120 -9.74 -10.40 1.37
CA LEU A 120 -10.01 -9.41 0.34
C LEU A 120 -8.92 -8.33 0.33
N PRO A 121 -8.76 -7.58 -0.78
CA PRO A 121 -7.85 -6.43 -0.86
C PRO A 121 -8.05 -5.42 0.28
N ALA A 122 -9.28 -5.31 0.80
CA ALA A 122 -9.64 -4.51 1.96
C ALA A 122 -9.11 -5.04 3.31
N GLY A 123 -8.44 -6.19 3.33
CA GLY A 123 -7.90 -6.80 4.55
C GLY A 123 -8.90 -7.62 5.37
N ASN A 124 -10.18 -7.67 5.00
CA ASN A 124 -11.18 -8.49 5.67
C ASN A 124 -10.98 -9.96 5.33
N PRO A 125 -11.02 -10.88 6.31
CA PRO A 125 -10.99 -12.31 6.04
C PRO A 125 -12.24 -12.75 5.30
N VAL A 126 -12.10 -13.80 4.53
CA VAL A 126 -13.18 -14.46 3.80
C VAL A 126 -13.57 -15.73 4.55
N CYS A 127 -14.85 -16.02 4.64
CA CYS A 127 -15.35 -17.27 5.24
C CYS A 127 -15.11 -18.47 4.30
N GLU A 128 -15.43 -19.68 4.76
CA GLU A 128 -15.24 -20.91 3.98
C GLU A 128 -16.05 -20.93 2.67
N ALA A 129 -17.21 -20.25 2.67
CA ALA A 129 -18.05 -20.11 1.47
C ALA A 129 -17.65 -18.92 0.57
N GLY A 130 -16.53 -18.25 0.82
CA GLY A 130 -16.04 -17.17 -0.03
C GLY A 130 -16.58 -15.76 0.27
N PHE A 131 -17.43 -15.58 1.29
CA PHE A 131 -18.00 -14.27 1.61
C PHE A 131 -17.12 -13.44 2.54
N ALA A 132 -17.08 -12.13 2.31
CA ALA A 132 -16.41 -11.18 3.18
C ALA A 132 -16.99 -11.21 4.60
N MET A 133 -16.14 -11.35 5.61
CA MET A 133 -16.56 -11.32 7.01
C MET A 133 -16.61 -9.88 7.52
N HIS A 134 -17.56 -9.59 8.42
CA HIS A 134 -17.69 -8.29 9.06
C HIS A 134 -16.88 -8.18 10.33
N LYS A 135 -16.37 -6.99 10.64
CA LYS A 135 -15.76 -6.68 11.95
C LYS A 135 -16.83 -6.77 13.03
N ASP A 136 -16.53 -7.46 14.12
CA ASP A 136 -17.43 -7.70 15.27
C ASP A 136 -16.70 -7.42 16.60
N GLY A 137 -16.22 -6.19 16.75
CA GLY A 137 -15.52 -5.74 17.94
C GLY A 137 -14.07 -6.21 18.05
N LYS A 138 -13.39 -5.71 19.08
CA LYS A 138 -12.01 -6.07 19.43
C LYS A 138 -12.01 -6.75 20.80
N THR A 139 -11.10 -7.68 20.99
CA THR A 139 -10.86 -8.34 22.27
C THR A 139 -9.36 -8.28 22.59
N THR A 140 -9.03 -7.91 23.82
CA THR A 140 -7.65 -7.95 24.31
C THR A 140 -7.52 -9.11 25.30
N ASN A 141 -6.56 -9.98 25.05
CA ASN A 141 -6.23 -11.09 25.94
C ASN A 141 -4.71 -11.24 25.99
N ASN A 142 -4.14 -11.32 27.19
CA ASN A 142 -2.70 -11.43 27.44
C ASN A 142 -1.88 -10.39 26.66
N GLY A 143 -2.29 -9.11 26.72
CA GLY A 143 -1.61 -8.00 26.04
C GLY A 143 -1.74 -8.01 24.49
N ARG A 144 -2.47 -8.96 23.90
CA ARG A 144 -2.68 -9.04 22.45
C ARG A 144 -4.09 -8.63 22.09
N THR A 145 -4.21 -7.54 21.35
CA THR A 145 -5.50 -7.11 20.80
C THR A 145 -5.81 -7.89 19.52
N ARG A 146 -7.02 -8.47 19.49
CA ARG A 146 -7.50 -9.22 18.33
C ARG A 146 -8.76 -8.57 17.79
N GLN A 147 -8.81 -8.36 16.49
CA GLN A 147 -10.03 -8.01 15.76
C GLN A 147 -10.84 -9.29 15.55
N LYS A 148 -12.08 -9.29 16.02
CA LYS A 148 -13.04 -10.34 15.74
C LYS A 148 -13.77 -10.05 14.45
N TYR A 149 -13.96 -11.07 13.64
CA TYR A 149 -14.77 -11.04 12.43
C TYR A 149 -15.85 -12.10 12.51
N CYS A 150 -17.05 -11.77 12.05
CA CYS A 150 -18.19 -12.67 12.06
C CYS A 150 -18.72 -12.94 10.65
N CYS A 151 -19.47 -14.03 10.53
CA CYS A 151 -20.16 -14.40 9.31
C CYS A 151 -21.15 -13.30 8.88
N PRO A 152 -21.20 -12.91 7.59
CA PRO A 152 -22.13 -11.89 7.11
C PRO A 152 -23.59 -12.29 7.27
N PHE A 153 -23.89 -13.58 7.39
CA PHE A 153 -25.25 -14.10 7.57
C PHE A 153 -25.64 -14.29 9.04
N ARG A 154 -24.79 -13.95 9.99
CA ARG A 154 -25.03 -14.14 11.43
C ARG A 154 -26.33 -13.51 11.95
N GLN A 155 -26.74 -12.39 11.37
CA GLN A 155 -27.93 -11.64 11.81
C GLN A 155 -29.18 -11.93 10.96
N SER A 156 -29.04 -12.70 9.90
CA SER A 156 -30.15 -13.04 9.03
C SER A 156 -31.04 -14.07 9.73
N LYS A 157 -32.25 -13.68 10.09
CA LYS A 157 -33.26 -14.59 10.65
C LYS A 157 -33.72 -15.66 9.66
N SER A 158 -33.57 -15.39 8.36
CA SER A 158 -33.97 -16.25 7.24
C SER A 158 -32.81 -16.78 6.44
N GLY A 159 -31.56 -16.46 6.82
CA GLY A 159 -30.39 -16.75 6.01
C GLY A 159 -29.96 -18.20 6.09
N VAL A 160 -30.20 -18.93 5.03
CA VAL A 160 -29.48 -20.18 4.78
C VAL A 160 -28.07 -19.80 4.38
N CYS A 161 -27.09 -20.04 5.28
CA CYS A 161 -25.70 -19.91 4.89
C CYS A 161 -25.39 -20.99 3.85
N PRO A 162 -24.76 -20.62 2.72
CA PRO A 162 -24.37 -21.62 1.70
C PRO A 162 -23.25 -22.53 2.14
N CYS A 163 -22.66 -22.31 3.34
CA CYS A 163 -21.65 -23.21 3.90
C CYS A 163 -22.24 -24.16 4.95
N SER A 164 -21.73 -25.39 4.98
CA SER A 164 -22.11 -26.42 5.96
C SER A 164 -21.39 -26.27 7.31
N HIS A 165 -21.17 -25.03 7.77
CA HIS A 165 -20.41 -24.76 8.99
C HIS A 165 -21.15 -25.33 10.23
N LYS A 166 -20.43 -26.04 11.11
CA LYS A 166 -20.96 -26.71 12.31
C LYS A 166 -21.72 -25.83 13.30
N ASN A 167 -21.57 -24.51 13.20
CA ASN A 167 -22.28 -23.53 14.04
C ASN A 167 -23.64 -23.12 13.45
N TRP A 168 -24.08 -23.75 12.38
CA TRP A 168 -25.38 -23.58 11.76
C TRP A 168 -26.26 -24.81 12.05
N ASN A 169 -27.55 -24.59 12.24
CA ASN A 169 -28.56 -25.65 12.40
C ASN A 169 -28.24 -26.68 13.50
N ASN A 170 -27.55 -26.27 14.56
CA ASN A 170 -27.19 -27.14 15.68
C ASN A 170 -28.14 -26.97 16.89
N GLY A 171 -29.36 -26.48 16.69
CA GLY A 171 -30.35 -26.21 17.74
C GLY A 171 -30.05 -24.99 18.61
N LYS A 172 -28.95 -24.29 18.35
CA LYS A 172 -28.54 -23.05 19.02
C LYS A 172 -28.65 -21.86 18.07
N LYS A 173 -28.54 -20.64 18.63
CA LYS A 173 -28.47 -19.42 17.82
C LYS A 173 -27.42 -19.57 16.71
N ASN A 174 -27.85 -19.41 15.45
CA ASN A 174 -26.94 -19.43 14.31
C ASN A 174 -25.86 -18.33 14.43
N ARG A 175 -24.67 -18.73 14.83
CA ARG A 175 -23.54 -17.79 15.02
C ARG A 175 -22.62 -17.75 13.82
N GLY A 176 -22.71 -18.73 12.93
CA GLY A 176 -21.83 -18.87 11.78
C GLY A 176 -20.35 -18.97 12.16
N CYS A 177 -19.49 -18.78 11.20
CA CYS A 177 -18.05 -18.78 11.44
C CYS A 177 -17.57 -17.47 12.09
N THR A 178 -16.59 -17.60 12.96
CA THR A 178 -15.91 -16.46 13.61
C THR A 178 -14.41 -16.63 13.37
N LYS A 179 -13.75 -15.57 12.95
CA LYS A 179 -12.29 -15.52 12.82
C LYS A 179 -11.75 -14.40 13.69
N TYR A 180 -10.58 -14.66 14.28
CA TYR A 180 -9.84 -13.66 15.03
C TYR A 180 -8.53 -13.37 14.31
N LYS A 181 -8.26 -12.11 14.07
CA LYS A 181 -6.99 -11.65 13.52
C LYS A 181 -6.30 -10.85 14.61
N THR A 182 -5.13 -11.29 15.06
CA THR A 182 -4.31 -10.48 15.97
C THR A 182 -4.02 -9.18 15.25
N LEU A 183 -4.36 -8.07 15.88
CA LEU A 183 -3.90 -6.77 15.43
C LEU A 183 -2.47 -6.66 15.96
N PRO A 184 -1.45 -6.74 15.11
CA PRO A 184 -0.15 -6.26 15.52
C PRO A 184 -0.34 -4.79 15.89
N ASP A 185 0.53 -4.31 16.75
CA ASP A 185 0.69 -2.89 17.03
C ASP A 185 1.31 -2.22 15.79
N ASP A 186 0.51 -2.16 14.74
CA ASP A 186 0.90 -1.75 13.40
C ASP A 186 -0.25 -0.92 12.81
N TYR A 187 -0.06 0.37 12.88
CA TYR A 187 -0.99 1.36 12.32
C TYR A 187 -1.38 1.04 10.87
N ARG A 188 -0.42 0.55 10.08
CA ARG A 188 -0.64 0.11 8.69
C ARG A 188 -1.84 -0.82 8.51
N LEU A 189 -2.03 -1.75 9.46
CA LEU A 189 -3.10 -2.76 9.40
C LEU A 189 -4.44 -2.25 9.98
N SER A 190 -4.44 -1.11 10.67
CA SER A 190 -5.67 -0.52 11.21
C SER A 190 -6.45 0.30 10.18
N ILE A 191 -5.80 0.70 9.07
CA ILE A 191 -6.41 1.52 8.03
C ILE A 191 -7.50 0.73 7.30
N ASP A 192 -8.71 1.30 7.23
CA ASP A 192 -9.83 0.71 6.49
C ASP A 192 -9.79 1.11 5.00
N ARG A 193 -9.14 0.25 4.21
CA ARG A 193 -9.02 0.44 2.76
C ARG A 193 -10.29 0.14 1.97
N SER A 194 -11.35 -0.34 2.63
CA SER A 194 -12.64 -0.60 1.99
C SER A 194 -13.55 0.62 1.97
N CYS A 195 -13.31 1.59 2.86
CA CYS A 195 -14.15 2.77 2.99
C CYS A 195 -14.06 3.69 1.77
N LEU A 196 -15.11 4.46 1.55
CA LEU A 196 -15.22 5.38 0.43
C LEU A 196 -14.19 6.51 0.52
N TYR A 197 -13.89 6.96 1.74
CA TYR A 197 -12.86 7.97 1.98
C TYR A 197 -11.49 7.52 1.46
N PHE A 198 -11.05 6.31 1.83
CA PHE A 198 -9.79 5.76 1.31
C PHE A 198 -9.78 5.73 -0.22
N LYS A 199 -10.84 5.21 -0.83
CA LYS A 199 -10.89 5.06 -2.29
C LYS A 199 -10.82 6.39 -3.04
N ARG A 200 -11.55 7.40 -2.56
CA ARG A 200 -11.57 8.73 -3.17
C ARG A 200 -10.23 9.44 -3.02
N THR A 201 -9.65 9.41 -1.82
CA THR A 201 -8.36 10.02 -1.57
C THR A 201 -7.25 9.32 -2.36
N TYR A 202 -7.24 7.99 -2.37
CA TYR A 202 -6.23 7.23 -3.11
C TYR A 202 -6.30 7.47 -4.63
N ALA A 203 -7.46 7.81 -5.18
CA ALA A 203 -7.60 8.12 -6.60
C ALA A 203 -6.76 9.35 -7.03
N LEU A 204 -6.44 10.26 -6.11
CA LEU A 204 -5.58 11.41 -6.39
C LEU A 204 -4.14 11.01 -6.75
N ARG A 205 -3.72 9.77 -6.44
CA ARG A 205 -2.41 9.23 -6.83
C ARG A 205 -2.16 9.30 -8.35
N THR A 206 -3.21 9.35 -9.16
CA THR A 206 -3.08 9.47 -10.61
C THR A 206 -2.33 10.73 -11.06
N GLU A 207 -2.21 11.75 -10.19
CA GLU A 207 -1.40 12.95 -10.50
C GLU A 207 0.08 12.61 -10.67
N CYS A 208 0.61 11.65 -9.92
CA CYS A 208 1.98 11.17 -10.12
C CYS A 208 2.16 10.55 -11.52
N GLU A 209 1.18 9.79 -12.00
CA GLU A 209 1.19 9.22 -13.37
C GLU A 209 1.09 10.30 -14.44
N ARG A 210 0.26 11.33 -14.20
CA ARG A 210 0.14 12.50 -15.07
C ARG A 210 1.42 13.33 -15.11
N TYR A 211 2.10 13.46 -13.96
CA TYR A 211 3.41 14.12 -13.91
C TYR A 211 4.42 13.42 -14.84
N TYR A 212 4.59 12.11 -14.69
CA TYR A 212 5.49 11.36 -15.57
C TYR A 212 5.06 11.40 -17.05
N SER A 213 3.77 11.39 -17.34
CA SER A 213 3.27 11.53 -18.71
C SER A 213 3.67 12.89 -19.31
N ARG A 214 3.51 13.98 -18.55
CA ARG A 214 3.95 15.31 -18.97
C ARG A 214 5.45 15.37 -19.15
N PHE A 215 6.22 14.83 -18.23
CA PHE A 215 7.68 14.78 -18.27
C PHE A 215 8.17 14.09 -19.54
N LYS A 216 7.62 12.94 -19.87
CA LYS A 216 7.95 12.18 -21.10
C LYS A 216 7.58 12.95 -22.37
N SER A 217 6.43 13.60 -22.38
CA SER A 217 5.95 14.36 -23.56
C SER A 217 6.81 15.60 -23.86
N THR A 218 7.52 16.13 -22.88
CA THR A 218 8.45 17.28 -23.05
C THR A 218 9.81 16.85 -23.58
N GLY A 219 10.06 15.58 -23.87
CA GLY A 219 11.30 15.09 -24.46
C GLY A 219 12.51 15.06 -23.52
N GLN A 220 12.31 15.22 -22.23
CA GLN A 220 13.40 15.23 -21.23
C GLN A 220 13.90 13.81 -20.87
N GLU A 221 13.31 12.76 -21.43
CA GLU A 221 13.74 11.36 -21.25
C GLU A 221 14.85 10.92 -22.24
N GLN A 222 15.32 11.81 -23.12
CA GLN A 222 16.32 11.47 -24.16
C GLN A 222 17.74 11.93 -23.84
N LEU A 223 18.11 11.95 -22.56
CA LEU A 223 19.48 12.19 -22.12
C LEU A 223 20.10 10.95 -21.48
#